data_93012574701eb54b272f1f77f5b70f23
#
_entry.id   93012574701eb54b272f1f77f5b70f23
#
_cell.length_a   1.000
_cell.length_b   1.000
_cell.length_c   1.000
_cell.angle_alpha   90.00
_cell.angle_beta   90.00
_cell.angle_gamma   90.00
#
_symmetry.space_group_name_H-M   'P 1'
#
loop_
_entity.id
_entity.type
_entity.pdbx_description
1 polymer ?
#
loop_
_entity_poly.entity_id
_entity_poly.type
_entity_poly.pdbx_seq_one_letter_code
_entity_poly.pdbx_strand_id
1 'polypeptide(L)'
;MNATTVRPEIELGPIRPPQRLAPYSYALGAEVKHAETAIIPERSEGDAFGRLILLHDPEGAEAWDGTMRLVAYIQADLDSTEAVDPLLPEVAWSWLVDALEQRAEHVTALGGTVTATTSVRYGDISGPPRAHQLELRASWTATDVELGPHVEAFCEVLEHAAGLPPTGVTDLGSRSRA
;
A
#
# COMPACT_ATOMS: atom_id res chain seq x y z
N MET A 1 9.11 3.70 13.48
CA MET A 1 7.90 3.18 12.81
C MET A 1 6.59 3.53 13.56
N ASN A 2 6.49 3.44 14.88
CA ASN A 2 5.22 3.65 15.61
C ASN A 2 4.80 5.11 15.84
N ALA A 3 5.66 6.08 15.58
CA ALA A 3 5.39 7.51 15.81
C ALA A 3 5.05 8.28 14.51
N THR A 4 4.84 7.56 13.42
CA THR A 4 4.53 8.15 12.11
C THR A 4 3.10 8.65 12.09
N THR A 5 2.92 9.91 11.71
CA THR A 5 1.60 10.51 11.52
C THR A 5 1.11 10.20 10.12
N VAL A 6 -0.01 9.52 10.02
CA VAL A 6 -0.69 9.21 8.75
C VAL A 6 -2.03 9.94 8.68
N ARG A 7 -2.59 10.06 7.49
CA ARG A 7 -3.89 10.71 7.30
C ARG A 7 -5.01 9.92 8.00
N PRO A 8 -6.10 10.60 8.41
CA PRO A 8 -7.14 9.99 9.25
C PRO A 8 -7.91 8.83 8.58
N GLU A 9 -7.90 8.77 7.25
CA GLU A 9 -8.53 7.68 6.49
C GLU A 9 -7.75 6.37 6.57
N ILE A 10 -6.47 6.41 7.00
CA ILE A 10 -5.63 5.21 7.14
C ILE A 10 -5.57 4.80 8.62
N GLU A 11 -6.00 3.60 8.92
CA GLU A 11 -5.74 2.95 10.19
C GLU A 11 -4.41 2.19 10.10
N LEU A 12 -3.41 2.65 10.83
CA LEU A 12 -2.08 2.05 10.91
C LEU A 12 -1.86 1.44 12.29
N GLY A 13 -1.44 0.18 12.37
CA GLY A 13 -1.18 -0.47 13.64
C GLY A 13 -0.27 -1.70 13.55
N PRO A 14 0.30 -2.14 14.69
CA PRO A 14 1.15 -3.32 14.72
C PRO A 14 0.34 -4.59 14.43
N ILE A 15 0.94 -5.48 13.64
CA ILE A 15 0.42 -6.82 13.37
C ILE A 15 1.47 -7.87 13.72
N ARG A 16 1.07 -9.13 13.75
CA ARG A 16 2.00 -10.22 14.02
C ARG A 16 3.02 -10.34 12.87
N PRO A 17 4.32 -10.18 13.16
CA PRO A 17 5.34 -10.31 12.13
C PRO A 17 5.54 -11.77 11.70
N PRO A 18 6.08 -12.02 10.50
CA PRO A 18 6.48 -13.35 10.07
C PRO A 18 7.58 -13.90 10.98
N GLN A 19 7.59 -15.22 11.14
CA GLN A 19 8.59 -15.89 11.98
C GLN A 19 9.70 -16.50 11.11
N ARG A 20 10.91 -16.54 11.64
CA ARG A 20 12.07 -17.24 11.06
C ARG A 20 12.60 -16.67 9.75
N LEU A 21 12.30 -15.43 9.42
CA LEU A 21 12.85 -14.75 8.23
C LEU A 21 14.12 -13.94 8.55
N ALA A 22 14.26 -13.49 9.79
CA ALA A 22 15.41 -12.77 10.31
C ALA A 22 15.49 -12.96 11.83
N PRO A 23 16.63 -12.63 12.46
CA PRO A 23 16.76 -12.62 13.91
C PRO A 23 15.73 -11.73 14.62
N TYR A 24 15.44 -10.57 14.02
CA TYR A 24 14.44 -9.63 14.52
C TYR A 24 13.47 -9.27 13.40
N SER A 25 12.21 -9.13 13.74
CA SER A 25 11.17 -8.70 12.80
C SER A 25 10.09 -7.88 13.49
N TYR A 26 9.54 -6.92 12.76
CA TYR A 26 8.42 -6.10 13.17
C TYR A 26 7.46 -5.90 11.99
N ALA A 27 6.17 -5.78 12.22
CA ALA A 27 5.21 -5.60 11.13
C ALA A 27 4.11 -4.61 11.50
N LEU A 28 3.74 -3.78 10.52
CA LEU A 28 2.60 -2.88 10.54
C LEU A 28 1.58 -3.34 9.51
N GLY A 29 0.31 -3.26 9.87
CA GLY A 29 -0.83 -3.33 8.96
C GLY A 29 -1.40 -1.93 8.78
N ALA A 30 -1.84 -1.62 7.57
CA ALA A 30 -2.55 -0.41 7.23
C ALA A 30 -3.82 -0.76 6.45
N GLU A 31 -4.93 -0.11 6.79
CA GLU A 31 -6.21 -0.27 6.10
C GLU A 31 -6.81 1.10 5.82
N VAL A 32 -7.37 1.28 4.63
CA VAL A 32 -8.11 2.50 4.29
C VAL A 32 -9.54 2.37 4.79
N LYS A 33 -9.96 3.31 5.63
CA LYS A 33 -11.34 3.41 6.11
C LYS A 33 -12.11 4.38 5.23
N HIS A 34 -13.19 3.91 4.65
CA HIS A 34 -14.17 4.80 4.03
C HIS A 34 -15.05 5.42 5.13
N ALA A 35 -15.35 6.71 4.98
CA ALA A 35 -16.28 7.38 5.89
C ALA A 35 -17.65 6.68 5.85
N GLU A 36 -18.21 6.32 7.01
CA GLU A 36 -19.48 5.60 7.17
C GLU A 36 -20.73 6.31 6.60
N THR A 37 -20.55 7.42 5.88
CA THR A 37 -21.62 8.26 5.34
C THR A 37 -21.99 7.95 3.89
N ALA A 38 -21.31 7.06 3.23
CA ALA A 38 -21.76 6.58 1.93
C ALA A 38 -22.85 5.55 2.16
N ILE A 39 -24.09 5.83 1.74
CA ILE A 39 -25.11 4.82 1.46
C ILE A 39 -24.37 3.74 0.67
N ILE A 40 -24.17 2.59 1.32
CA ILE A 40 -23.38 1.47 0.81
C ILE A 40 -23.90 1.15 -0.59
N PRO A 41 -23.16 1.46 -1.67
CA PRO A 41 -23.36 0.72 -2.89
C PRO A 41 -22.95 -0.71 -2.58
N GLU A 42 -23.61 -1.71 -3.10
CA GLU A 42 -23.29 -3.13 -2.95
C GLU A 42 -21.86 -3.51 -3.46
N ARG A 43 -20.97 -2.56 -3.55
CA ARG A 43 -19.56 -2.66 -3.92
C ARG A 43 -18.76 -1.78 -2.96
N SER A 44 -17.88 -2.36 -2.20
CA SER A 44 -16.73 -1.69 -1.63
C SER A 44 -15.76 -1.33 -2.77
N GLU A 45 -16.10 -0.30 -3.55
CA GLU A 45 -15.13 0.32 -4.45
C GLU A 45 -14.12 1.04 -3.56
N GLY A 46 -12.88 0.56 -3.57
CA GLY A 46 -11.78 1.22 -2.91
C GLY A 46 -11.34 0.65 -1.57
N ASP A 47 -11.68 -0.61 -1.25
CA ASP A 47 -11.05 -1.28 -0.13
C ASP A 47 -9.57 -1.52 -0.47
N ALA A 48 -8.70 -0.91 0.30
CA ALA A 48 -7.27 -1.07 0.16
C ALA A 48 -6.63 -1.36 1.51
N PHE A 49 -5.69 -2.28 1.53
CA PHE A 49 -4.90 -2.58 2.71
C PHE A 49 -3.45 -2.86 2.33
N GLY A 50 -2.57 -2.76 3.32
CA GLY A 50 -1.17 -3.08 3.14
C GLY A 50 -0.53 -3.63 4.40
N ARG A 51 0.66 -4.20 4.22
CA ARG A 51 1.53 -4.68 5.28
C ARG A 51 2.95 -4.22 5.00
N LEU A 52 3.57 -3.64 6.00
CA LEU A 52 4.99 -3.27 5.96
C LEU A 52 5.73 -4.06 7.02
N ILE A 53 6.70 -4.86 6.60
CA ILE A 53 7.47 -5.75 7.44
C ILE A 53 8.92 -5.27 7.46
N LEU A 54 9.45 -5.05 8.66
CA LEU A 54 10.86 -4.86 8.89
C LEU A 54 11.48 -6.20 9.27
N LEU A 55 12.53 -6.58 8.57
CA LEU A 55 13.43 -7.67 8.90
C LEU A 55 14.78 -7.06 9.27
N HIS A 56 15.33 -7.42 10.41
CA HIS A 56 16.62 -6.92 10.87
C HIS A 56 17.55 -8.07 11.23
N ASP A 57 18.71 -8.06 10.61
CA ASP A 57 19.84 -8.92 10.90
C ASP A 57 21.06 -8.04 11.18
N PRO A 58 21.54 -7.96 12.42
CA PRO A 58 22.70 -7.13 12.79
C PRO A 58 24.00 -7.51 12.05
N GLU A 59 24.13 -8.76 11.62
CA GLU A 59 25.30 -9.23 10.88
C GLU A 59 25.18 -8.94 9.38
N GLY A 60 23.99 -8.53 8.94
CA GLY A 60 23.67 -8.29 7.54
C GLY A 60 23.42 -9.57 6.77
N ALA A 61 22.69 -9.43 5.67
CA ALA A 61 22.48 -10.51 4.71
C ALA A 61 22.99 -10.04 3.34
N GLU A 62 23.82 -10.84 2.68
CA GLU A 62 24.39 -10.51 1.37
C GLU A 62 23.30 -10.13 0.35
N ALA A 63 22.19 -10.86 0.34
CA ALA A 63 21.06 -10.61 -0.54
C ALA A 63 20.32 -9.28 -0.27
N TRP A 64 20.55 -8.66 0.91
CA TRP A 64 19.88 -7.41 1.28
C TRP A 64 20.74 -6.19 0.99
N ASP A 65 22.05 -6.35 0.85
CA ASP A 65 23.02 -5.24 0.79
C ASP A 65 22.87 -4.32 2.02
N GLY A 66 22.75 -4.94 3.21
CA GLY A 66 22.59 -4.23 4.47
C GLY A 66 21.98 -5.07 5.60
N THR A 67 21.59 -4.40 6.69
CA THR A 67 21.11 -5.04 7.92
C THR A 67 19.60 -4.93 8.14
N MET A 68 18.92 -4.01 7.44
CA MET A 68 17.48 -3.75 7.62
C MET A 68 16.76 -3.84 6.28
N ARG A 69 15.96 -4.88 6.11
CA ARG A 69 15.13 -5.10 4.92
C ARG A 69 13.67 -4.76 5.21
N LEU A 70 13.09 -3.88 4.42
CA LEU A 70 11.66 -3.63 4.42
C LEU A 70 11.00 -4.43 3.30
N VAL A 71 9.84 -5.01 3.61
CA VAL A 71 9.01 -5.74 2.66
C VAL A 71 7.61 -5.16 2.73
N ALA A 72 7.13 -4.65 1.62
CA ALA A 72 5.79 -4.09 1.47
C ALA A 72 4.90 -5.01 0.64
N TYR A 73 3.67 -5.15 1.10
CA TYR A 73 2.56 -5.73 0.37
C TYR A 73 1.41 -4.75 0.40
N ILE A 74 0.87 -4.39 -0.75
CA ILE A 74 -0.31 -3.53 -0.88
C ILE A 74 -1.27 -4.20 -1.83
N GLN A 75 -2.54 -4.23 -1.47
CA GLN A 75 -3.63 -4.70 -2.29
C GLN A 75 -4.76 -3.68 -2.28
N ALA A 76 -5.32 -3.41 -3.44
CA ALA A 76 -6.46 -2.51 -3.60
C ALA A 76 -7.43 -3.05 -4.65
N ASP A 77 -8.71 -2.86 -4.41
CA ASP A 77 -9.73 -3.06 -5.42
C ASP A 77 -9.70 -1.87 -6.40
N LEU A 78 -9.86 -2.16 -7.68
CA LEU A 78 -9.83 -1.19 -8.77
C LEU A 78 -11.22 -1.01 -9.36
N ASP A 79 -11.50 0.19 -9.83
CA ASP A 79 -12.64 0.37 -10.70
C ASP A 79 -12.37 -0.21 -12.13
N SER A 80 -13.42 -0.35 -12.90
CA SER A 80 -13.31 -0.94 -14.23
C SER A 80 -12.58 -0.07 -15.25
N THR A 81 -12.48 1.25 -15.02
CA THR A 81 -11.77 2.18 -15.89
C THR A 81 -10.29 2.18 -15.64
N GLU A 82 -9.88 2.13 -14.38
CA GLU A 82 -8.46 1.99 -13.98
C GLU A 82 -7.89 0.62 -14.39
N ALA A 83 -8.68 -0.43 -14.21
CA ALA A 83 -8.26 -1.80 -14.47
C ALA A 83 -7.93 -2.12 -15.93
N VAL A 84 -8.40 -1.32 -16.88
CA VAL A 84 -8.11 -1.50 -18.32
C VAL A 84 -6.93 -0.67 -18.81
N ASP A 85 -6.36 0.18 -17.95
CA ASP A 85 -5.17 0.96 -18.32
C ASP A 85 -3.93 0.06 -18.37
N PRO A 86 -3.32 -0.13 -19.55
CA PRO A 86 -2.13 -0.98 -19.67
C PRO A 86 -0.90 -0.41 -18.95
N LEU A 87 -0.91 0.89 -18.61
CA LEU A 87 0.19 1.56 -17.91
C LEU A 87 0.05 1.48 -16.38
N LEU A 88 -1.06 0.95 -15.88
CA LEU A 88 -1.30 0.89 -14.43
C LEU A 88 -0.16 0.24 -13.64
N PRO A 89 0.45 -0.89 -14.08
CA PRO A 89 1.57 -1.48 -13.34
C PRO A 89 2.80 -0.56 -13.24
N GLU A 90 3.15 0.12 -14.32
CA GLU A 90 4.27 1.06 -14.35
C GLU A 90 3.99 2.29 -13.47
N VAL A 91 2.76 2.82 -13.54
CA VAL A 91 2.33 3.94 -12.72
C VAL A 91 2.34 3.55 -11.23
N ALA A 92 1.78 2.40 -10.89
CA ALA A 92 1.77 1.93 -9.49
C ALA A 92 3.19 1.69 -8.95
N TRP A 93 4.12 1.22 -9.78
CA TRP A 93 5.52 1.11 -9.39
C TRP A 93 6.16 2.49 -9.18
N SER A 94 5.85 3.48 -10.01
CA SER A 94 6.38 4.84 -9.84
C SER A 94 5.93 5.48 -8.54
N TRP A 95 4.71 5.20 -8.04
CA TRP A 95 4.27 5.71 -6.73
C TRP A 95 5.23 5.32 -5.61
N LEU A 96 5.74 4.08 -5.61
CA LEU A 96 6.68 3.62 -4.60
C LEU A 96 8.06 4.28 -4.78
N VAL A 97 8.57 4.34 -6.00
CA VAL A 97 9.87 4.95 -6.31
C VAL A 97 9.87 6.40 -5.88
N ASP A 98 8.87 7.18 -6.34
CA ASP A 98 8.74 8.61 -6.05
C ASP A 98 8.59 8.88 -4.56
N ALA A 99 7.75 8.09 -3.86
CA ALA A 99 7.54 8.23 -2.42
C ALA A 99 8.83 7.93 -1.61
N LEU A 100 9.59 6.91 -2.01
CA LEU A 100 10.87 6.59 -1.38
C LEU A 100 11.92 7.68 -1.65
N GLU A 101 12.02 8.18 -2.89
CA GLU A 101 12.95 9.26 -3.25
C GLU A 101 12.64 10.57 -2.52
N GLN A 102 11.38 10.86 -2.28
CA GLN A 102 10.96 12.10 -1.60
C GLN A 102 11.09 12.04 -0.08
N ARG A 103 10.96 10.87 0.53
CA ARG A 103 10.86 10.72 1.98
C ARG A 103 12.06 10.03 2.62
N ALA A 104 12.52 8.94 2.02
CA ALA A 104 13.66 8.18 2.50
C ALA A 104 14.90 8.60 1.74
N GLU A 105 15.90 9.20 2.43
CA GLU A 105 17.08 9.79 1.76
C GLU A 105 17.78 8.82 0.81
N HIS A 106 18.00 7.57 1.26
CA HIS A 106 18.62 6.54 0.43
C HIS A 106 18.06 5.15 0.75
N VAL A 107 17.79 4.38 -0.30
CA VAL A 107 17.47 2.96 -0.22
C VAL A 107 18.35 2.19 -1.21
N THR A 108 18.68 0.95 -0.87
CA THR A 108 19.40 0.05 -1.76
C THR A 108 18.58 -1.21 -2.04
N ALA A 109 19.00 -1.97 -3.05
CA ALA A 109 18.39 -3.24 -3.41
C ALA A 109 16.86 -3.20 -3.55
N LEU A 110 16.29 -2.08 -4.06
CA LEU A 110 14.86 -1.94 -4.33
C LEU A 110 14.45 -2.86 -5.48
N GLY A 111 13.40 -3.63 -5.26
CA GLY A 111 12.81 -4.48 -6.29
C GLY A 111 11.42 -4.97 -5.89
N GLY A 112 10.63 -5.37 -6.88
CA GLY A 112 9.28 -5.84 -6.62
C GLY A 112 8.51 -6.25 -7.86
N THR A 113 7.22 -6.49 -7.67
CA THR A 113 6.26 -6.82 -8.72
C THR A 113 4.97 -6.06 -8.51
N VAL A 114 4.34 -5.66 -9.60
CA VAL A 114 2.97 -5.14 -9.63
C VAL A 114 2.12 -6.07 -10.48
N THR A 115 0.99 -6.49 -9.94
CA THR A 115 0.06 -7.39 -10.61
C THR A 115 -1.32 -6.76 -10.67
N ALA A 116 -1.87 -6.60 -11.85
CA ALA A 116 -3.26 -6.23 -12.07
C ALA A 116 -4.04 -7.50 -12.46
N THR A 117 -5.10 -7.79 -11.73
CA THR A 117 -5.90 -9.01 -11.92
C THR A 117 -7.33 -8.67 -12.22
N THR A 118 -7.91 -9.35 -13.21
CA THR A 118 -9.35 -9.36 -13.46
C THR A 118 -9.90 -10.75 -13.18
N SER A 119 -10.85 -10.84 -12.25
CA SER A 119 -11.56 -12.07 -11.92
C SER A 119 -12.98 -12.02 -12.46
N VAL A 120 -13.43 -13.09 -13.11
CA VAL A 120 -14.80 -13.23 -13.60
C VAL A 120 -15.45 -14.42 -12.90
N ARG A 121 -16.63 -14.20 -12.32
CA ARG A 121 -17.39 -15.24 -11.62
C ARG A 121 -18.45 -15.82 -12.53
N TYR A 122 -18.65 -17.12 -12.42
CA TYR A 122 -19.64 -17.87 -13.18
C TYR A 122 -20.46 -18.77 -12.24
N GLY A 123 -21.70 -19.03 -12.65
CA GLY A 123 -22.59 -19.94 -11.93
C GLY A 123 -23.08 -19.34 -10.60
N ASP A 124 -23.26 -20.19 -9.60
CA ASP A 124 -23.90 -19.87 -8.32
C ASP A 124 -22.88 -19.39 -7.26
N ILE A 125 -22.03 -18.41 -7.64
CA ILE A 125 -21.08 -17.76 -6.72
C ILE A 125 -21.55 -16.34 -6.46
N SER A 126 -21.76 -16.00 -5.19
CA SER A 126 -22.17 -14.65 -4.77
C SER A 126 -21.07 -13.60 -5.01
N GLY A 127 -21.50 -12.36 -5.19
CA GLY A 127 -20.63 -11.21 -5.40
C GLY A 127 -20.66 -10.67 -6.84
N PRO A 128 -19.93 -9.59 -7.14
CA PRO A 128 -19.94 -8.97 -8.46
C PRO A 128 -19.45 -9.95 -9.53
N PRO A 129 -20.04 -9.94 -10.72
CA PRO A 129 -19.66 -10.84 -11.80
C PRO A 129 -18.23 -10.63 -12.28
N ARG A 130 -17.69 -9.44 -12.10
CA ARG A 130 -16.30 -9.08 -12.41
C ARG A 130 -15.72 -8.25 -11.26
N ALA A 131 -14.49 -8.54 -10.91
CA ALA A 131 -13.71 -7.80 -9.93
C ALA A 131 -12.30 -7.55 -10.46
N HIS A 132 -11.76 -6.39 -10.16
CA HIS A 132 -10.41 -5.99 -10.54
C HIS A 132 -9.61 -5.66 -9.28
N GLN A 133 -8.33 -6.01 -9.29
CA GLN A 133 -7.47 -5.86 -8.13
C GLN A 133 -6.05 -5.52 -8.54
N LEU A 134 -5.44 -4.57 -7.84
CA LEU A 134 -4.03 -4.26 -7.89
C LEU A 134 -3.32 -4.92 -6.71
N GLU A 135 -2.19 -5.54 -6.97
CA GLU A 135 -1.29 -6.05 -5.94
C GLU A 135 0.13 -5.52 -6.21
N LEU A 136 0.72 -4.86 -5.23
CA LEU A 136 2.11 -4.43 -5.24
C LEU A 136 2.87 -5.19 -4.16
N ARG A 137 3.94 -5.86 -4.56
CA ARG A 137 4.92 -6.49 -3.67
C ARG A 137 6.27 -5.87 -3.92
N ALA A 138 6.88 -5.30 -2.90
CA ALA A 138 8.17 -4.68 -3.02
C ALA A 138 9.05 -4.96 -1.80
N SER A 139 10.33 -4.84 -1.97
CA SER A 139 11.26 -4.84 -0.85
C SER A 139 12.47 -3.99 -1.16
N TRP A 140 13.01 -3.34 -0.13
CA TRP A 140 14.20 -2.50 -0.21
C TRP A 140 14.97 -2.53 1.10
N THR A 141 16.21 -2.10 1.06
CA THR A 141 17.06 -2.00 2.25
C THR A 141 17.13 -0.56 2.69
N ALA A 142 16.82 -0.31 3.97
CA ALA A 142 17.03 0.97 4.61
C ALA A 142 18.51 1.14 4.94
N THR A 143 19.09 2.29 4.60
CA THR A 143 20.50 2.61 4.84
C THR A 143 20.74 3.33 6.15
N ASP A 144 19.67 3.78 6.82
CA ASP A 144 19.70 4.42 8.13
C ASP A 144 18.70 3.80 9.11
N VAL A 145 18.70 4.27 10.35
CA VAL A 145 17.85 3.76 11.43
C VAL A 145 16.51 4.48 11.55
N GLU A 146 16.33 5.57 10.82
CA GLU A 146 15.09 6.36 10.82
C GLU A 146 14.06 5.73 9.88
N LEU A 147 13.23 4.87 10.42
CA LEU A 147 12.24 4.12 9.64
C LEU A 147 10.89 4.83 9.46
N GLY A 148 10.69 5.99 10.08
CA GLY A 148 9.49 6.81 9.91
C GLY A 148 9.20 7.16 8.44
N PRO A 149 10.19 7.72 7.71
CA PRO A 149 10.04 8.06 6.29
C PRO A 149 9.62 6.89 5.39
N HIS A 150 10.11 5.68 5.68
CA HIS A 150 9.70 4.48 4.94
C HIS A 150 8.24 4.07 5.21
N VAL A 151 7.75 4.27 6.44
CA VAL A 151 6.33 4.06 6.77
C VAL A 151 5.45 5.08 6.06
N GLU A 152 5.89 6.35 6.01
CA GLU A 152 5.18 7.41 5.29
C GLU A 152 5.11 7.12 3.79
N ALA A 153 6.22 6.70 3.17
CA ALA A 153 6.25 6.30 1.77
C ALA A 153 5.29 5.13 1.49
N PHE A 154 5.28 4.11 2.35
CA PHE A 154 4.35 3.00 2.25
C PHE A 154 2.88 3.45 2.33
N CYS A 155 2.54 4.34 3.28
CA CYS A 155 1.19 4.87 3.41
C CYS A 155 0.78 5.72 2.21
N GLU A 156 1.68 6.51 1.63
CA GLU A 156 1.44 7.28 0.41
C GLU A 156 1.11 6.38 -0.79
N VAL A 157 1.82 5.27 -0.96
CA VAL A 157 1.49 4.29 -2.01
C VAL A 157 0.10 3.67 -1.77
N LEU A 158 -0.24 3.39 -0.51
CA LEU A 158 -1.57 2.88 -0.17
C LEU A 158 -2.67 3.92 -0.45
N GLU A 159 -2.42 5.21 -0.22
CA GLU A 159 -3.31 6.31 -0.57
C GLU A 159 -3.60 6.35 -2.08
N HIS A 160 -2.55 6.27 -2.89
CA HIS A 160 -2.69 6.23 -4.35
C HIS A 160 -3.46 4.99 -4.81
N ALA A 161 -3.12 3.82 -4.29
CA ALA A 161 -3.80 2.57 -4.63
C ALA A 161 -5.29 2.57 -4.26
N ALA A 162 -5.65 3.26 -3.18
CA ALA A 162 -7.04 3.44 -2.73
C ALA A 162 -7.79 4.57 -3.46
N GLY A 163 -7.14 5.28 -4.39
CA GLY A 163 -7.74 6.42 -5.08
C GLY A 163 -8.10 7.59 -4.15
N LEU A 164 -7.43 7.72 -3.00
CA LEU A 164 -7.71 8.83 -2.09
C LEU A 164 -7.25 10.15 -2.69
N PRO A 165 -8.06 11.23 -2.60
CA PRO A 165 -7.67 12.53 -3.11
C PRO A 165 -6.47 13.08 -2.33
N PRO A 166 -5.63 13.91 -2.96
CA PRO A 166 -4.53 14.58 -2.25
C PRO A 166 -5.02 15.30 -1.00
N THR A 167 -4.22 15.30 0.07
CA THR A 167 -4.56 15.96 1.32
C THR A 167 -4.77 17.46 1.09
N GLY A 168 -5.88 18.02 1.63
CA GLY A 168 -6.23 19.44 1.49
C GLY A 168 -7.06 19.79 0.25
N VAL A 169 -7.39 18.84 -0.59
CA VAL A 169 -8.36 19.03 -1.69
C VAL A 169 -9.75 18.68 -1.17
N THR A 170 -10.63 19.68 -1.05
CA THR A 170 -12.05 19.45 -0.76
C THR A 170 -12.75 19.14 -2.07
N ASP A 171 -13.45 18.03 -2.14
CA ASP A 171 -14.32 17.71 -3.27
C ASP A 171 -15.40 18.80 -3.44
N LEU A 172 -15.36 19.53 -4.54
CA LEU A 172 -16.33 20.57 -4.86
C LEU A 172 -17.68 19.99 -5.33
N GLY A 173 -17.79 18.67 -5.47
CA GLY A 173 -19.01 17.98 -5.91
C GLY A 173 -20.11 17.92 -4.85
N SER A 174 -19.83 18.18 -3.58
CA SER A 174 -20.78 18.09 -2.46
C SER A 174 -21.58 19.36 -2.17
N ARG A 175 -21.46 20.44 -2.96
CA ARG A 175 -22.38 21.58 -2.83
C ARG A 175 -23.73 21.21 -3.41
N SER A 176 -24.53 20.60 -2.54
CA SER A 176 -25.95 20.38 -2.64
C SER A 176 -26.69 21.57 -3.25
N ARG A 177 -27.57 21.27 -4.17
CA ARG A 177 -28.65 22.16 -4.57
C ARG A 177 -29.51 22.50 -3.33
N ALA A 178 -29.50 23.75 -2.96
CA ALA A 178 -30.56 24.33 -2.16
C ALA A 178 -31.75 24.63 -3.05
#